data_f5313d01a9ba8bfe45a9592a914d14b5
#
_entry.id   f5313d01a9ba8bfe45a9592a914d14b5
#
_cell.length_a   1.000
_cell.length_b   1.000
_cell.length_c   1.000
_cell.angle_alpha   90.00
_cell.angle_beta   90.00
_cell.angle_gamma   90.00
#
_symmetry.space_group_name_H-M   'P 1'
#
loop_
_entity.id
_entity.type
_entity.pdbx_description
1 polymer ?
#
loop_
_entity_poly.entity_id
_entity_poly.type
_entity_poly.pdbx_seq_one_letter_code
_entity_poly.pdbx_strand_id
1 'polypeptide(L)'
;MSERRTHASVTDVDCSCGYLQRAADDPDVPIRFEASTGEYQFAYQTEVWGPSMLAIYHCPFCGGAAPRSKRELLFHVIPDAEEERLKELLLPIETIADALERFGEPESDSPFGTASMHDEANGELGAIEYARVLRYESLSEVASAAIFESPSGRVGFSLSGKPKNLPPS
;
A
#
# COMPACT_ATOMS: atom_id res chain seq x y z
N MET A 1 16.13 -28.55 20.42
CA MET A 1 15.96 -29.14 19.07
C MET A 1 14.82 -28.39 18.41
N SER A 2 15.14 -27.45 17.52
CA SER A 2 14.15 -26.60 16.85
C SER A 2 13.82 -27.22 15.50
N GLU A 3 12.62 -27.79 15.38
CA GLU A 3 12.13 -28.30 14.09
C GLU A 3 11.85 -27.13 13.16
N ARG A 4 12.66 -27.01 12.13
CA ARG A 4 12.34 -26.13 10.99
C ARG A 4 11.15 -26.72 10.26
N ARG A 5 10.02 -26.05 10.33
CA ARG A 5 8.89 -26.33 9.44
C ARG A 5 9.37 -26.05 8.01
N THR A 6 9.55 -27.11 7.25
CA THR A 6 9.71 -27.04 5.80
C THR A 6 8.39 -26.50 5.23
N HIS A 7 8.43 -25.27 4.72
CA HIS A 7 7.34 -24.78 3.88
C HIS A 7 7.22 -25.72 2.67
N ALA A 8 6.08 -26.40 2.59
CA ALA A 8 5.71 -27.11 1.39
C ALA A 8 5.71 -26.10 0.24
N SER A 9 6.33 -26.44 -0.88
CA SER A 9 6.29 -25.63 -2.10
C SER A 9 4.83 -25.46 -2.49
N VAL A 10 4.34 -24.22 -2.38
CA VAL A 10 3.04 -23.83 -2.93
C VAL A 10 3.15 -24.07 -4.43
N THR A 11 2.39 -25.01 -4.94
CA THR A 11 2.27 -25.24 -6.38
C THR A 11 1.57 -24.00 -6.96
N ASP A 12 2.26 -23.26 -7.82
CA ASP A 12 1.75 -22.10 -8.57
C ASP A 12 0.67 -22.55 -9.57
N VAL A 13 -0.46 -23.05 -9.07
CA VAL A 13 -1.63 -23.35 -9.87
C VAL A 13 -2.56 -22.14 -9.77
N ASP A 14 -2.85 -21.53 -10.91
CA ASP A 14 -3.75 -20.39 -10.98
C ASP A 14 -5.14 -20.73 -10.39
N CYS A 15 -5.70 -19.78 -9.68
CA CYS A 15 -7.04 -19.91 -9.12
C CYS A 15 -8.09 -20.00 -10.23
N SER A 16 -8.76 -21.13 -10.34
CA SER A 16 -9.86 -21.37 -11.28
C SER A 16 -11.22 -21.58 -10.60
N CYS A 17 -11.32 -21.43 -9.28
CA CYS A 17 -12.53 -21.72 -8.53
C CYS A 17 -13.65 -20.69 -8.72
N GLY A 18 -13.34 -19.48 -9.18
CA GLY A 18 -14.26 -18.36 -9.39
C GLY A 18 -14.82 -17.73 -8.11
N TYR A 19 -14.46 -18.23 -6.92
CA TYR A 19 -14.97 -17.66 -5.66
C TYR A 19 -14.33 -16.31 -5.34
N LEU A 20 -13.05 -16.11 -5.69
CA LEU A 20 -12.35 -14.85 -5.46
C LEU A 20 -13.02 -13.70 -6.23
N GLN A 21 -13.39 -13.94 -7.50
CA GLN A 21 -14.11 -12.94 -8.29
C GLN A 21 -15.50 -12.65 -7.70
N ARG A 22 -16.27 -13.71 -7.36
CA ARG A 22 -17.58 -13.52 -6.74
C ARG A 22 -17.53 -12.76 -5.43
N ALA A 23 -16.47 -12.99 -4.62
CA ALA A 23 -16.26 -12.26 -3.39
C ALA A 23 -15.92 -10.78 -3.64
N ALA A 24 -15.21 -10.48 -4.72
CA ALA A 24 -14.91 -9.09 -5.10
C ALA A 24 -16.12 -8.36 -5.71
N ASP A 25 -17.07 -9.10 -6.29
CA ASP A 25 -18.33 -8.57 -6.85
C ASP A 25 -19.41 -8.38 -5.76
N ASP A 26 -19.22 -8.95 -4.57
CA ASP A 26 -20.15 -8.88 -3.45
C ASP A 26 -19.80 -7.71 -2.54
N PRO A 27 -20.66 -6.67 -2.41
CA PRO A 27 -20.37 -5.51 -1.59
C PRO A 27 -20.23 -5.80 -0.09
N ASP A 28 -20.83 -6.90 0.39
CA ASP A 28 -20.76 -7.31 1.80
C ASP A 28 -19.44 -8.01 2.15
N VAL A 29 -18.63 -8.38 1.15
CA VAL A 29 -17.34 -9.03 1.34
C VAL A 29 -16.23 -8.00 1.21
N PRO A 30 -15.30 -7.91 2.17
CA PRO A 30 -14.23 -6.92 2.14
C PRO A 30 -13.08 -7.32 1.18
N ILE A 31 -13.43 -7.80 0.00
CA ILE A 31 -12.49 -8.11 -1.09
C ILE A 31 -12.80 -7.19 -2.27
N ARG A 32 -11.76 -6.57 -2.82
CA ARG A 32 -11.86 -5.67 -3.97
C ARG A 32 -10.94 -6.14 -5.09
N PHE A 33 -11.32 -5.85 -6.33
CA PHE A 33 -10.46 -6.04 -7.48
C PHE A 33 -10.02 -4.68 -8.03
N GLU A 34 -8.71 -4.43 -7.97
CA GLU A 34 -8.10 -3.23 -8.55
C GLU A 34 -7.70 -3.51 -10.01
N ALA A 35 -8.49 -2.99 -10.94
CA ALA A 35 -8.34 -3.31 -12.37
C ALA A 35 -7.03 -2.76 -12.98
N SER A 36 -6.54 -1.62 -12.50
CA SER A 36 -5.32 -0.99 -13.01
C SER A 36 -4.09 -1.85 -12.76
N THR A 37 -4.00 -2.45 -11.59
CA THR A 37 -2.91 -3.35 -11.20
C THR A 37 -3.23 -4.83 -11.42
N GLY A 38 -4.51 -5.17 -11.64
CA GLY A 38 -4.97 -6.55 -11.76
C GLY A 38 -4.89 -7.32 -10.45
N GLU A 39 -5.01 -6.64 -9.32
CA GLU A 39 -4.84 -7.20 -7.98
C GLU A 39 -6.17 -7.38 -7.27
N TYR A 40 -6.32 -8.50 -6.55
CA TYR A 40 -7.32 -8.60 -5.49
C TYR A 40 -6.75 -8.10 -4.18
N GLN A 41 -7.55 -7.36 -3.44
CA GLN A 41 -7.16 -6.74 -2.18
C GLN A 41 -8.20 -7.04 -1.11
N PHE A 42 -7.73 -7.34 0.10
CA PHE A 42 -8.57 -7.46 1.27
C PHE A 42 -8.57 -6.12 2.01
N ALA A 43 -9.76 -5.51 2.12
CA ALA A 43 -9.95 -4.27 2.85
C ALA A 43 -10.21 -4.57 4.32
N TYR A 44 -9.54 -3.86 5.23
CA TYR A 44 -9.74 -3.99 6.67
C TYR A 44 -9.52 -2.64 7.36
N GLN A 45 -9.94 -2.53 8.59
CA GLN A 45 -9.79 -1.32 9.37
C GLN A 45 -8.92 -1.57 10.58
N THR A 46 -8.03 -0.62 10.87
CA THR A 46 -7.23 -0.62 12.09
C THR A 46 -7.59 0.58 12.96
N GLU A 47 -7.47 0.44 14.28
CA GLU A 47 -7.74 1.53 15.21
C GLU A 47 -6.73 2.69 15.11
N VAL A 48 -5.52 2.38 14.66
CA VAL A 48 -4.41 3.35 14.60
C VAL A 48 -4.33 4.07 13.26
N TRP A 49 -4.46 3.30 12.16
CA TRP A 49 -4.23 3.80 10.82
C TRP A 49 -5.48 3.82 9.95
N GLY A 50 -6.66 3.47 10.54
CA GLY A 50 -7.93 3.43 9.84
C GLY A 50 -8.00 2.38 8.74
N PRO A 51 -8.63 2.68 7.58
CA PRO A 51 -8.78 1.77 6.47
C PRO A 51 -7.42 1.36 5.89
N SER A 52 -7.26 0.08 5.63
CA SER A 52 -6.02 -0.52 5.13
C SER A 52 -6.34 -1.61 4.13
N MET A 53 -5.39 -1.95 3.28
CA MET A 53 -5.54 -2.99 2.27
C MET A 53 -4.37 -3.96 2.27
N LEU A 54 -4.66 -5.24 2.08
CA LEU A 54 -3.67 -6.30 1.86
C LEU A 54 -3.86 -6.90 0.47
N ALA A 55 -2.80 -6.99 -0.31
CA ALA A 55 -2.83 -7.71 -1.58
C ALA A 55 -3.03 -9.21 -1.33
N ILE A 56 -3.89 -9.82 -2.15
CA ILE A 56 -4.19 -11.25 -2.11
C ILE A 56 -3.35 -11.93 -3.19
N TYR A 57 -2.34 -12.66 -2.79
CA TYR A 57 -1.48 -13.42 -3.71
C TYR A 57 -1.98 -14.83 -3.97
N HIS A 58 -2.80 -15.38 -3.07
CA HIS A 58 -3.42 -16.68 -3.20
C HIS A 58 -4.88 -16.62 -2.81
N CYS A 59 -5.71 -17.32 -3.56
CA CYS A 59 -7.14 -17.40 -3.32
C CYS A 59 -7.42 -18.00 -1.93
N PRO A 60 -8.10 -17.29 -1.03
CA PRO A 60 -8.39 -17.79 0.32
C PRO A 60 -9.36 -18.97 0.32
N PHE A 61 -10.05 -19.23 -0.79
CA PHE A 61 -11.06 -20.30 -0.91
C PHE A 61 -10.49 -21.63 -1.41
N CYS A 62 -9.50 -21.59 -2.32
CA CYS A 62 -8.94 -22.81 -2.91
C CYS A 62 -7.41 -22.91 -2.83
N GLY A 63 -6.73 -21.89 -2.35
CA GLY A 63 -5.26 -21.86 -2.25
C GLY A 63 -4.53 -21.64 -3.58
N GLY A 64 -5.25 -21.58 -4.73
CA GLY A 64 -4.63 -21.31 -6.03
C GLY A 64 -4.08 -19.88 -6.11
N ALA A 65 -3.08 -19.64 -6.96
CA ALA A 65 -2.49 -18.32 -7.15
C ALA A 65 -3.55 -17.32 -7.66
N ALA A 66 -3.57 -16.12 -7.10
CA ALA A 66 -4.34 -15.01 -7.63
C ALA A 66 -3.70 -14.53 -8.95
N PRO A 67 -4.44 -13.78 -9.81
CA PRO A 67 -3.87 -13.21 -11.01
C PRO A 67 -2.59 -12.44 -10.71
N ARG A 68 -1.61 -12.54 -11.60
CA ARG A 68 -0.33 -11.85 -11.42
C ARG A 68 -0.53 -10.34 -11.46
N SER A 69 -0.05 -9.67 -10.44
CA SER A 69 -0.06 -8.20 -10.36
C SER A 69 0.69 -7.56 -11.53
N LYS A 70 0.10 -6.50 -12.08
CA LYS A 70 0.75 -5.63 -13.07
C LYS A 70 1.52 -4.48 -12.42
N ARG A 71 1.56 -4.42 -11.09
CA ARG A 71 2.20 -3.31 -10.34
C ARG A 71 3.64 -3.09 -10.78
N GLU A 72 4.41 -4.15 -10.95
CA GLU A 72 5.80 -4.08 -11.41
C GLU A 72 5.97 -3.52 -12.83
N LEU A 73 4.92 -3.56 -13.65
CA LEU A 73 4.93 -2.93 -14.98
C LEU A 73 4.70 -1.42 -14.90
N LEU A 74 3.91 -0.99 -13.91
CA LEU A 74 3.45 0.39 -13.76
C LEU A 74 4.35 1.21 -12.83
N PHE A 75 4.93 0.58 -11.82
CA PHE A 75 5.71 1.22 -10.79
C PHE A 75 7.10 0.59 -10.66
N HIS A 76 8.05 1.37 -10.19
CA HIS A 76 9.35 0.84 -9.80
C HIS A 76 9.20 -0.07 -8.58
N VAL A 77 9.89 -1.20 -8.60
CA VAL A 77 10.08 -2.01 -7.39
C VAL A 77 11.18 -1.34 -6.59
N ILE A 78 10.93 -1.09 -5.31
CA ILE A 78 11.93 -0.54 -4.40
C ILE A 78 12.85 -1.69 -4.00
N PRO A 79 14.16 -1.64 -4.30
CA PRO A 79 15.09 -2.67 -3.84
C PRO A 79 15.20 -2.68 -2.32
N ASP A 80 15.39 -3.86 -1.71
CA ASP A 80 15.48 -4.03 -0.26
C ASP A 80 16.48 -3.07 0.39
N ALA A 81 17.66 -2.91 -0.22
CA ALA A 81 18.70 -2.00 0.28
C ALA A 81 18.26 -0.53 0.26
N GLU A 82 17.46 -0.13 -0.73
CA GLU A 82 16.92 1.23 -0.83
C GLU A 82 15.77 1.44 0.15
N GLU A 83 14.93 0.42 0.34
CA GLU A 83 13.87 0.46 1.33
C GLU A 83 14.43 0.59 2.75
N GLU A 84 15.46 -0.20 3.11
CA GLU A 84 16.15 -0.10 4.39
C GLU A 84 16.80 1.28 4.59
N ARG A 85 17.49 1.80 3.57
CA ARG A 85 18.08 3.15 3.61
C ARG A 85 17.02 4.22 3.88
N LEU A 86 15.87 4.15 3.20
CA LEU A 86 14.78 5.11 3.40
C LEU A 86 14.13 4.95 4.77
N LYS A 87 13.96 3.71 5.27
CA LYS A 87 13.47 3.47 6.63
C LYS A 87 14.40 4.07 7.69
N GLU A 88 15.70 3.83 7.58
CA GLU A 88 16.69 4.44 8.51
C GLU A 88 16.63 5.97 8.49
N LEU A 89 16.35 6.55 7.34
CA LEU A 89 16.24 7.99 7.15
C LEU A 89 14.97 8.57 7.77
N LEU A 90 13.84 7.84 7.67
CA LEU A 90 12.48 8.30 8.03
C LEU A 90 12.08 7.92 9.46
N LEU A 91 12.54 6.79 9.99
CA LEU A 91 12.19 6.31 11.33
C LEU A 91 12.46 7.32 12.46
N PRO A 92 13.54 8.16 12.41
CA PRO A 92 13.79 9.14 13.45
C PRO A 92 12.88 10.38 13.42
N ILE A 93 11.98 10.49 12.42
CA ILE A 93 11.09 11.64 12.27
C ILE A 93 9.90 11.46 13.22
N GLU A 94 9.79 12.30 14.22
CA GLU A 94 8.72 12.28 15.22
C GLU A 94 7.67 13.36 14.97
N THR A 95 8.05 14.45 14.26
CA THR A 95 7.15 15.57 13.94
C THR A 95 7.28 15.99 12.48
N ILE A 96 6.27 16.69 11.98
CA ILE A 96 6.34 17.34 10.66
C ILE A 96 7.48 18.39 10.62
N ALA A 97 7.74 19.07 11.73
CA ALA A 97 8.83 20.04 11.81
C ALA A 97 10.20 19.38 11.62
N ASP A 98 10.42 18.20 12.21
CA ASP A 98 11.66 17.43 12.03
C ASP A 98 11.85 17.05 10.56
N ALA A 99 10.76 16.67 9.87
CA ALA A 99 10.83 16.34 8.46
C ALA A 99 11.25 17.55 7.60
N LEU A 100 10.66 18.72 7.86
CA LEU A 100 10.99 19.94 7.14
C LEU A 100 12.43 20.43 7.45
N GLU A 101 12.87 20.31 8.70
CA GLU A 101 14.25 20.67 9.07
C GLU A 101 15.26 19.74 8.39
N ARG A 102 14.98 18.45 8.35
CA ARG A 102 15.91 17.44 7.84
C ARG A 102 15.97 17.34 6.33
N PHE A 103 14.80 17.44 5.66
CA PHE A 103 14.67 17.19 4.23
C PHE A 103 14.39 18.45 3.41
N GLY A 104 14.09 19.58 4.09
CA GLY A 104 13.69 20.82 3.41
C GLY A 104 12.26 20.79 2.94
N GLU A 105 11.95 21.64 1.95
CA GLU A 105 10.61 21.72 1.37
C GLU A 105 10.25 20.45 0.58
N PRO A 106 9.08 19.83 0.84
CA PRO A 106 8.59 18.69 0.08
C PRO A 106 8.11 19.12 -1.31
N GLU A 107 8.07 18.20 -2.27
CA GLU A 107 7.47 18.46 -3.58
C GLU A 107 5.95 18.63 -3.52
N SER A 108 5.31 18.12 -2.46
CA SER A 108 3.89 18.37 -2.17
C SER A 108 3.67 18.45 -0.66
N ASP A 109 2.99 19.51 -0.25
CA ASP A 109 2.54 19.75 1.13
C ASP A 109 1.02 19.94 1.11
N SER A 110 0.32 18.97 1.67
CA SER A 110 -1.13 19.00 1.75
C SER A 110 -1.55 19.20 3.20
N PRO A 111 -2.18 20.35 3.53
CA PRO A 111 -2.63 20.64 4.90
C PRO A 111 -3.76 19.72 5.36
N PHE A 112 -4.37 18.99 4.43
CA PHE A 112 -5.34 17.94 4.70
C PHE A 112 -5.07 16.79 3.76
N GLY A 113 -4.83 15.60 4.29
CA GLY A 113 -4.74 14.36 3.52
C GLY A 113 -5.96 13.50 3.83
N THR A 114 -6.70 13.13 2.82
CA THR A 114 -7.71 12.06 2.92
C THR A 114 -7.19 10.87 2.16
N ALA A 115 -6.87 9.78 2.84
CA ALA A 115 -6.82 8.49 2.19
C ALA A 115 -8.26 7.98 2.15
N SER A 116 -9.01 8.41 1.15
CA SER A 116 -10.33 7.84 0.90
C SER A 116 -10.15 6.52 0.19
N MET A 117 -10.62 5.44 0.80
CA MET A 117 -10.97 4.25 0.07
C MET A 117 -12.37 4.51 -0.50
N HIS A 118 -12.46 4.98 -1.73
CA HIS A 118 -13.72 5.13 -2.42
C HIS A 118 -14.35 3.76 -2.63
N ASP A 119 -15.45 3.55 -1.93
CA ASP A 119 -16.46 2.60 -2.34
C ASP A 119 -17.57 3.38 -3.07
N GLU A 120 -17.61 3.28 -4.39
CA GLU A 120 -18.67 3.89 -5.18
C GLU A 120 -20.03 3.18 -5.01
N ALA A 121 -20.12 2.11 -4.22
CA ALA A 121 -21.30 1.26 -4.24
C ALA A 121 -22.09 1.10 -2.95
N ASN A 122 -21.72 1.57 -1.80
CA ASN A 122 -22.52 1.48 -0.55
C ASN A 122 -21.69 1.16 0.71
N GLY A 123 -20.92 2.01 1.17
CA GLY A 123 -20.37 1.88 2.50
C GLY A 123 -19.13 2.72 2.65
N GLU A 124 -19.26 3.82 3.35
CA GLU A 124 -18.17 4.61 3.85
C GLU A 124 -17.28 3.73 4.73
N LEU A 125 -16.31 3.05 4.10
CA LEU A 125 -15.09 2.71 4.82
C LEU A 125 -14.48 4.06 5.17
N GLY A 126 -14.48 4.42 6.43
CA GLY A 126 -14.19 5.77 6.90
C GLY A 126 -12.93 6.33 6.26
N ALA A 127 -12.99 7.57 5.80
CA ALA A 127 -11.83 8.31 5.34
C ALA A 127 -10.83 8.43 6.50
N ILE A 128 -9.56 8.07 6.27
CA ILE A 128 -8.50 8.48 7.19
C ILE A 128 -8.25 9.95 6.87
N GLU A 129 -8.54 10.80 7.84
CA GLU A 129 -8.13 12.19 7.77
C GLU A 129 -6.73 12.31 8.36
N TYR A 130 -5.80 12.81 7.56
CA TYR A 130 -4.49 13.25 8.04
C TYR A 130 -4.54 14.76 8.24
N ALA A 131 -3.98 15.23 9.33
CA ALA A 131 -3.85 16.66 9.59
C ALA A 131 -2.90 17.34 8.60
N ARG A 132 -1.88 16.59 8.13
CA ARG A 132 -0.93 17.06 7.11
C ARG A 132 -0.24 15.88 6.43
N VAL A 133 0.06 16.04 5.14
CA VAL A 133 0.84 15.06 4.37
C VAL A 133 1.92 15.78 3.58
N LEU A 134 3.18 15.43 3.85
CA LEU A 134 4.34 15.87 3.08
C LEU A 134 4.76 14.75 2.12
N ARG A 135 4.99 15.08 0.87
CA ARG A 135 5.48 14.11 -0.13
C ARG A 135 6.86 14.53 -0.62
N TYR A 136 7.81 13.61 -0.51
CA TYR A 136 9.18 13.77 -0.96
C TYR A 136 9.45 12.80 -2.11
N GLU A 137 9.71 13.36 -3.28
CA GLU A 137 10.13 12.62 -4.48
C GLU A 137 11.65 12.60 -4.63
N SER A 138 12.33 13.60 -4.07
CA SER A 138 13.77 13.80 -4.21
C SER A 138 14.62 12.85 -3.36
N LEU A 139 14.04 12.18 -2.36
CA LEU A 139 14.79 11.29 -1.45
C LEU A 139 15.25 9.99 -2.12
N SER A 140 14.65 9.60 -3.25
CA SER A 140 15.00 8.39 -4.00
C SER A 140 14.70 8.56 -5.48
N GLU A 141 15.45 7.87 -6.34
CA GLU A 141 15.15 7.82 -7.78
C GLU A 141 13.97 6.91 -8.11
N VAL A 142 13.75 5.87 -7.29
CA VAL A 142 12.76 4.82 -7.57
C VAL A 142 11.57 4.81 -6.60
N ALA A 143 11.65 5.56 -5.51
CA ALA A 143 10.62 5.60 -4.48
C ALA A 143 10.16 7.03 -4.19
N SER A 144 8.87 7.18 -3.88
CA SER A 144 8.27 8.35 -3.25
C SER A 144 8.06 8.07 -1.76
N ALA A 145 8.41 9.02 -0.91
CA ALA A 145 8.15 8.96 0.51
C ALA A 145 7.02 9.93 0.87
N ALA A 146 6.00 9.44 1.57
CA ALA A 146 4.98 10.30 2.17
C ALA A 146 5.10 10.25 3.68
N ILE A 147 5.23 11.42 4.31
CA ILE A 147 5.21 11.59 5.77
C ILE A 147 3.87 12.21 6.11
N PHE A 148 3.15 11.62 7.03
CA PHE A 148 1.81 12.06 7.39
C PHE A 148 1.64 12.18 8.90
N GLU A 149 0.89 13.17 9.30
CA GLU A 149 0.47 13.40 10.68
C GLU A 149 -0.99 13.02 10.83
N SER A 150 -1.30 12.16 11.81
CA SER A 150 -2.67 11.83 12.18
C SER A 150 -3.32 12.98 12.95
N PRO A 151 -4.67 13.02 13.07
CA PRO A 151 -5.36 14.00 13.92
C PRO A 151 -4.96 13.96 15.39
N SER A 152 -4.39 12.84 15.84
CA SER A 152 -3.83 12.69 17.19
C SER A 152 -2.40 13.18 17.33
N GLY A 153 -1.80 13.76 16.27
CA GLY A 153 -0.42 14.26 16.28
C GLY A 153 0.65 13.17 16.09
N ARG A 154 0.26 11.93 15.78
CA ARG A 154 1.24 10.88 15.47
C ARG A 154 1.75 11.03 14.05
N VAL A 155 3.06 10.94 13.89
CA VAL A 155 3.70 10.95 12.59
C VAL A 155 3.99 9.52 12.14
N GLY A 156 3.74 9.26 10.88
CA GLY A 156 4.08 8.01 10.22
C GLY A 156 4.58 8.28 8.81
N PHE A 157 5.06 7.25 8.14
CA PHE A 157 5.47 7.37 6.75
C PHE A 157 5.03 6.15 5.94
N SER A 158 4.97 6.35 4.63
CA SER A 158 4.81 5.28 3.66
C SER A 158 5.80 5.47 2.51
N LEU A 159 6.23 4.35 1.95
CA LEU A 159 7.07 4.29 0.75
C LEU A 159 6.26 3.67 -0.38
N SER A 160 6.34 4.27 -1.55
CA SER A 160 5.71 3.74 -2.77
C SER A 160 6.68 3.83 -3.94
N GLY A 161 6.67 2.83 -4.80
CA GLY A 161 7.45 2.89 -6.04
C GLY A 161 6.94 4.03 -6.93
N LYS A 162 7.85 4.79 -7.50
CA LYS A 162 7.49 5.83 -8.47
C LYS A 162 6.87 5.22 -9.73
N PRO A 163 5.92 5.92 -10.38
CA PRO A 163 5.43 5.48 -11.68
C PRO A 163 6.58 5.37 -12.69
N LYS A 164 6.56 4.30 -13.46
CA LYS A 164 7.44 4.17 -14.61
C LYS A 164 6.91 5.04 -15.75
N ASN A 165 7.81 5.75 -16.42
CA ASN A 165 7.47 6.47 -17.63
C ASN A 165 7.19 5.45 -18.74
N LEU A 166 5.93 5.01 -18.85
CA LEU A 166 5.51 4.19 -19.96
C LEU A 166 5.34 5.09 -21.20
N PRO A 167 5.82 4.67 -22.39
CA PRO A 167 5.55 5.42 -23.61
C PRO A 167 4.02 5.50 -23.80
N PRO A 168 3.49 6.62 -24.33
CA PRO A 168 2.07 6.71 -24.63
C PRO A 168 1.68 5.58 -25.59
N SER A 169 0.63 4.85 -25.22
CA SER A 169 0.02 3.76 -26.00
C SER A 169 -0.69 4.29 -27.24
#